data_22f32b48c7b858f8e26bd443559836cf
#
_entry.id   22f32b48c7b858f8e26bd443559836cf
#
_cell.length_a   1.000
_cell.length_b   1.000
_cell.length_c   1.000
_cell.angle_alpha   90.00
_cell.angle_beta   90.00
_cell.angle_gamma   90.00
#
_symmetry.space_group_name_H-M   'P 1'
#
loop_
_entity.id
_entity.type
_entity.pdbx_description
1 polymer ?
#
loop_
_entity_poly.entity_id
_entity_poly.type
_entity_poly.pdbx_seq_one_letter_code
_entity_poly.pdbx_strand_id
1 'polypeptide(L)'
;PLVAIVLLTAVSIYFGIDVRTVGDMGDLPSTLPVFLIPDIPLNLETLEIIFPYAVTLMVVGLLESLMTATIVDDLTDTTSNKSRECMGQGVANIASGFLGGMAGCAMIGQSVINVKSGGRGRLSTLSAGIFLLLLLVFFSDWVRQIPMAALVAVMIMVSIGTFNWDSIRNLRTHPPSSSVVMVVTVAVTVSTHDLAQGVLSGVLLSGFFFAHKVGRILVIRSQSEDEGRVRTYTVLGQVFFASADRFAQSFDFKEVIDTVRIDVSRAHFWDITAVS
;
A
#
# COMPACT_ATOMS: atom_id res chain seq x y z
N PRO A 1 23.45 -12.55 -0.55
CA PRO A 1 22.53 -13.33 -1.40
C PRO A 1 23.19 -13.79 -2.71
N LEU A 2 23.85 -12.89 -3.47
CA LEU A 2 24.44 -13.20 -4.76
C LEU A 2 25.46 -14.35 -4.68
N VAL A 3 26.39 -14.30 -3.72
CA VAL A 3 27.40 -15.35 -3.49
C VAL A 3 26.73 -16.70 -3.19
N ALA A 4 25.66 -16.70 -2.41
CA ALA A 4 24.92 -17.91 -2.09
C ALA A 4 24.25 -18.51 -3.36
N ILE A 5 23.64 -17.68 -4.21
CA ILE A 5 23.05 -18.13 -5.48
C ILE A 5 24.13 -18.73 -6.38
N VAL A 6 25.27 -18.04 -6.57
CA VAL A 6 26.36 -18.53 -7.40
C VAL A 6 26.94 -19.85 -6.90
N LEU A 7 27.18 -19.95 -5.57
CA LEU A 7 27.69 -21.19 -4.97
C LEU A 7 26.70 -22.35 -5.11
N LEU A 8 25.42 -22.11 -4.83
CA LEU A 8 24.39 -23.16 -4.96
C LEU A 8 24.20 -23.60 -6.41
N THR A 9 24.29 -22.66 -7.35
CA THR A 9 24.25 -22.97 -8.80
C THR A 9 25.46 -23.81 -9.20
N ALA A 10 26.66 -23.41 -8.76
CA ALA A 10 27.89 -24.16 -9.05
C ALA A 10 27.84 -25.58 -8.45
N VAL A 11 27.37 -25.73 -7.23
CA VAL A 11 27.17 -27.04 -6.57
C VAL A 11 26.15 -27.88 -7.33
N SER A 12 25.01 -27.31 -7.72
CA SER A 12 23.97 -28.01 -8.48
C SER A 12 24.48 -28.53 -9.81
N ILE A 13 25.25 -27.71 -10.54
CA ILE A 13 25.86 -28.10 -11.81
C ILE A 13 26.94 -29.16 -11.60
N TYR A 14 27.82 -28.99 -10.62
CA TYR A 14 28.94 -29.91 -10.37
C TYR A 14 28.46 -31.32 -9.95
N PHE A 15 27.44 -31.40 -9.13
CA PHE A 15 26.89 -32.69 -8.66
C PHE A 15 25.77 -33.22 -9.57
N GLY A 16 25.41 -32.53 -10.65
CA GLY A 16 24.34 -32.93 -11.56
C GLY A 16 22.99 -33.14 -10.87
N ILE A 17 22.68 -32.30 -9.89
CA ILE A 17 21.44 -32.39 -9.11
C ILE A 17 20.27 -32.01 -9.99
N ASP A 18 19.35 -32.94 -10.22
CA ASP A 18 18.13 -32.70 -11.01
C ASP A 18 17.12 -31.88 -10.20
N VAL A 19 17.20 -30.56 -10.31
CA VAL A 19 16.31 -29.59 -9.68
C VAL A 19 15.78 -28.64 -10.75
N ARG A 20 14.55 -28.16 -10.56
CA ARG A 20 13.97 -27.16 -11.44
C ARG A 20 14.85 -25.92 -11.49
N THR A 21 15.15 -25.47 -12.68
CA THR A 21 15.92 -24.25 -12.95
C THR A 21 15.03 -23.11 -13.42
N VAL A 22 15.59 -21.91 -13.51
CA VAL A 22 14.90 -20.74 -14.07
C VAL A 22 14.49 -21.00 -15.51
N GLY A 23 15.32 -21.71 -16.30
CA GLY A 23 15.03 -22.05 -17.68
C GLY A 23 13.82 -22.98 -17.86
N ASP A 24 13.50 -23.80 -16.85
CA ASP A 24 12.33 -24.67 -16.89
C ASP A 24 11.01 -23.94 -16.63
N MET A 25 11.07 -22.69 -16.15
CA MET A 25 9.89 -21.87 -15.89
C MET A 25 9.43 -21.06 -17.10
N GLY A 26 10.27 -20.92 -18.12
CA GLY A 26 9.96 -20.20 -19.34
C GLY A 26 11.20 -19.63 -20.03
N ASP A 27 10.99 -19.19 -21.26
CA ASP A 27 12.07 -18.60 -22.03
C ASP A 27 12.40 -17.19 -21.53
N LEU A 28 13.67 -16.96 -21.21
CA LEU A 28 14.19 -15.63 -20.88
C LEU A 28 14.41 -14.84 -22.17
N PRO A 29 14.04 -13.54 -22.17
CA PRO A 29 14.33 -12.68 -23.31
C PRO A 29 15.85 -12.54 -23.49
N SER A 30 16.32 -12.86 -24.67
CA SER A 30 17.73 -12.71 -25.07
C SER A 30 18.01 -11.46 -25.89
N THR A 31 16.98 -10.65 -26.11
CA THR A 31 17.06 -9.41 -26.91
C THR A 31 16.81 -8.19 -26.05
N LEU A 32 17.35 -7.04 -26.49
CA LEU A 32 17.04 -5.76 -25.88
C LEU A 32 15.56 -5.44 -26.04
N PRO A 33 14.97 -4.71 -25.06
CA PRO A 33 13.60 -4.22 -25.20
C PRO A 33 13.45 -3.39 -26.49
N VAL A 34 12.40 -3.72 -27.27
CA VAL A 34 12.09 -3.02 -28.51
C VAL A 34 10.85 -2.17 -28.28
N PHE A 35 10.85 -0.96 -28.82
CA PHE A 35 9.68 -0.11 -28.77
C PHE A 35 8.51 -0.76 -29.52
N LEU A 36 7.42 -1.00 -28.81
CA LEU A 36 6.24 -1.68 -29.33
C LEU A 36 5.01 -0.82 -29.08
N ILE A 37 4.24 -0.57 -30.14
CA ILE A 37 2.87 -0.09 -30.00
C ILE A 37 1.98 -1.31 -30.23
N PRO A 38 1.21 -1.76 -29.23
CA PRO A 38 0.37 -2.94 -29.40
C PRO A 38 -0.70 -2.68 -30.47
N ASP A 39 -0.82 -3.60 -31.41
CA ASP A 39 -1.84 -3.55 -32.47
C ASP A 39 -3.16 -4.09 -31.91
N ILE A 40 -3.84 -3.25 -31.16
CA ILE A 40 -5.15 -3.56 -30.54
C ILE A 40 -6.18 -2.52 -31.00
N PRO A 41 -7.43 -2.92 -31.21
CA PRO A 41 -8.48 -1.99 -31.55
C PRO A 41 -8.73 -1.01 -30.40
N LEU A 42 -8.63 0.29 -30.67
CA LEU A 42 -8.93 1.35 -29.71
C LEU A 42 -10.46 1.58 -29.65
N ASN A 43 -11.18 0.65 -29.05
CA ASN A 43 -12.62 0.72 -28.85
C ASN A 43 -12.99 0.66 -27.36
N LEU A 44 -14.27 0.91 -27.07
CA LEU A 44 -14.78 0.92 -25.70
C LEU A 44 -14.68 -0.47 -25.04
N GLU A 45 -14.86 -1.52 -25.81
CA GLU A 45 -14.77 -2.90 -25.35
C GLU A 45 -13.37 -3.25 -24.85
N THR A 46 -12.34 -2.86 -25.60
CA THR A 46 -10.94 -3.02 -25.16
C THR A 46 -10.67 -2.26 -23.86
N LEU A 47 -11.20 -1.03 -23.76
CA LEU A 47 -11.06 -0.23 -22.53
C LEU A 47 -11.75 -0.89 -21.34
N GLU A 48 -12.96 -1.42 -21.53
CA GLU A 48 -13.71 -2.11 -20.48
C GLU A 48 -12.98 -3.34 -19.94
N ILE A 49 -12.31 -4.09 -20.82
CA ILE A 49 -11.49 -5.24 -20.43
C ILE A 49 -10.23 -4.81 -19.66
N ILE A 50 -9.53 -3.77 -20.12
CA ILE A 50 -8.22 -3.38 -19.56
C ILE A 50 -8.39 -2.56 -18.27
N PHE A 51 -9.43 -1.73 -18.19
CA PHE A 51 -9.59 -0.74 -17.12
C PHE A 51 -9.56 -1.33 -15.70
N PRO A 52 -10.26 -2.44 -15.37
CA PRO A 52 -10.21 -3.03 -14.04
C PRO A 52 -8.80 -3.46 -13.63
N TYR A 53 -8.06 -4.08 -14.56
CA TYR A 53 -6.68 -4.50 -14.30
C TYR A 53 -5.74 -3.31 -14.15
N ALA A 54 -5.88 -2.28 -14.98
CA ALA A 54 -5.08 -1.06 -14.88
C ALA A 54 -5.30 -0.33 -13.55
N VAL A 55 -6.55 -0.22 -13.09
CA VAL A 55 -6.90 0.39 -11.79
C VAL A 55 -6.33 -0.44 -10.64
N THR A 56 -6.46 -1.76 -10.69
CA THR A 56 -5.91 -2.66 -9.67
C THR A 56 -4.40 -2.52 -9.56
N LEU A 57 -3.68 -2.58 -10.68
CA LEU A 57 -2.22 -2.42 -10.73
C LEU A 57 -1.78 -1.02 -10.26
N MET A 58 -2.53 0.02 -10.63
CA MET A 58 -2.29 1.40 -10.16
C MET A 58 -2.40 1.48 -8.64
N VAL A 59 -3.49 1.00 -8.05
CA VAL A 59 -3.74 1.10 -6.60
C VAL A 59 -2.67 0.32 -5.83
N VAL A 60 -2.43 -0.93 -6.19
CA VAL A 60 -1.44 -1.78 -5.52
C VAL A 60 -0.03 -1.20 -5.69
N GLY A 61 0.35 -0.86 -6.92
CA GLY A 61 1.69 -0.35 -7.23
C GLY A 61 2.00 0.99 -6.54
N LEU A 62 1.04 1.92 -6.49
CA LEU A 62 1.21 3.18 -5.78
C LEU A 62 1.26 3.00 -4.27
N LEU A 63 0.40 2.16 -3.68
CA LEU A 63 0.43 1.90 -2.25
C LEU A 63 1.76 1.28 -1.83
N GLU A 64 2.24 0.26 -2.55
CA GLU A 64 3.51 -0.39 -2.25
C GLU A 64 4.68 0.59 -2.40
N SER A 65 4.71 1.38 -3.46
CA SER A 65 5.76 2.39 -3.69
C SER A 65 5.77 3.48 -2.61
N LEU A 66 4.60 3.96 -2.18
CA LEU A 66 4.49 4.97 -1.12
C LEU A 66 4.87 4.42 0.25
N MET A 67 4.51 3.17 0.55
CA MET A 67 4.96 2.49 1.76
C MET A 67 6.47 2.30 1.77
N THR A 68 7.04 1.84 0.64
CA THR A 68 8.49 1.69 0.47
C THR A 68 9.20 3.03 0.65
N ALA A 69 8.69 4.11 0.05
CA ALA A 69 9.24 5.45 0.20
C ALA A 69 9.22 5.93 1.66
N THR A 70 8.17 5.58 2.41
CA THR A 70 8.08 5.94 3.83
C THR A 70 9.11 5.16 4.67
N ILE A 71 9.24 3.86 4.43
CA ILE A 71 10.23 3.02 5.14
C ILE A 71 11.67 3.47 4.83
N VAL A 72 11.94 3.84 3.57
CA VAL A 72 13.26 4.36 3.18
C VAL A 72 13.52 5.72 3.81
N ASP A 73 12.53 6.61 3.86
CA ASP A 73 12.62 7.90 4.55
C ASP A 73 12.99 7.70 6.03
N ASP A 74 12.31 6.78 6.72
CA ASP A 74 12.57 6.46 8.13
C ASP A 74 13.98 5.87 8.34
N LEU A 75 14.46 5.03 7.42
CA LEU A 75 15.79 4.41 7.50
C LEU A 75 16.94 5.38 7.18
N THR A 76 16.66 6.47 6.50
CA THR A 76 17.65 7.41 5.99
C THR A 76 17.56 8.79 6.63
N ASP A 77 16.61 9.00 7.54
CA ASP A 77 16.26 10.29 8.15
C ASP A 77 16.04 11.39 7.09
N THR A 78 15.32 11.04 6.01
CA THR A 78 14.99 11.95 4.93
C THR A 78 13.49 12.05 4.73
N THR A 79 13.05 13.08 4.03
CA THR A 79 11.65 13.26 3.64
C THR A 79 11.52 13.29 2.13
N SER A 80 10.70 12.41 1.58
CA SER A 80 10.41 12.34 0.15
C SER A 80 9.09 13.01 -0.20
N ASN A 81 9.02 13.59 -1.40
CA ASN A 81 7.78 14.14 -1.93
C ASN A 81 6.94 13.02 -2.56
N LYS A 82 5.90 12.58 -1.88
CA LYS A 82 5.05 11.45 -2.27
C LYS A 82 4.31 11.71 -3.61
N SER A 83 3.88 12.93 -3.88
CA SER A 83 3.27 13.28 -5.18
C SER A 83 4.25 13.11 -6.34
N ARG A 84 5.51 13.51 -6.12
CA ARG A 84 6.56 13.37 -7.13
C ARG A 84 6.92 11.91 -7.38
N GLU A 85 6.86 11.09 -6.34
CA GLU A 85 7.05 9.64 -6.44
C GLU A 85 5.94 9.00 -7.28
N CYS A 86 4.67 9.33 -7.02
CA CYS A 86 3.54 8.85 -7.83
C CYS A 86 3.67 9.24 -9.31
N MET A 87 4.06 10.49 -9.59
CA MET A 87 4.28 10.94 -10.98
C MET A 87 5.43 10.17 -11.63
N GLY A 88 6.53 9.97 -10.91
CA GLY A 88 7.69 9.21 -11.39
C GLY A 88 7.34 7.77 -11.73
N GLN A 89 6.58 7.13 -10.85
CA GLN A 89 6.07 5.77 -11.04
C GLN A 89 5.15 5.67 -12.27
N GLY A 90 4.24 6.63 -12.45
CA GLY A 90 3.36 6.68 -13.62
C GLY A 90 4.14 6.81 -14.93
N VAL A 91 5.08 7.74 -15.01
CA VAL A 91 5.95 7.93 -16.19
C VAL A 91 6.79 6.68 -16.48
N ALA A 92 7.37 6.07 -15.45
CA ALA A 92 8.15 4.85 -15.59
C ALA A 92 7.33 3.68 -16.14
N ASN A 93 6.10 3.51 -15.65
CA ASN A 93 5.21 2.45 -16.11
C ASN A 93 4.71 2.68 -17.54
N ILE A 94 4.44 3.93 -17.93
CA ILE A 94 4.12 4.26 -19.33
C ILE A 94 5.32 3.90 -20.25
N ALA A 95 6.53 4.31 -19.87
CA ALA A 95 7.73 4.00 -20.64
C ALA A 95 7.99 2.49 -20.73
N SER A 96 7.81 1.76 -19.61
CA SER A 96 7.92 0.30 -19.57
C SER A 96 6.89 -0.37 -20.49
N GLY A 97 5.65 0.10 -20.50
CA GLY A 97 4.59 -0.43 -21.38
C GLY A 97 4.94 -0.31 -22.86
N PHE A 98 5.50 0.83 -23.30
CA PHE A 98 5.96 1.00 -24.68
C PHE A 98 7.19 0.14 -25.03
N LEU A 99 7.92 -0.34 -24.05
CA LEU A 99 9.02 -1.27 -24.23
C LEU A 99 8.61 -2.74 -24.06
N GLY A 100 7.30 -3.02 -24.04
CA GLY A 100 6.76 -4.37 -23.88
C GLY A 100 6.89 -4.94 -22.47
N GLY A 101 7.20 -4.09 -21.48
CA GLY A 101 7.33 -4.48 -20.08
C GLY A 101 6.00 -4.47 -19.33
N MET A 102 5.96 -5.20 -18.24
CA MET A 102 4.84 -5.15 -17.29
C MET A 102 4.94 -3.92 -16.39
N ALA A 103 3.79 -3.51 -15.81
CA ALA A 103 3.77 -2.51 -14.77
C ALA A 103 4.59 -2.99 -13.55
N GLY A 104 5.40 -2.09 -12.99
CA GLY A 104 6.24 -2.36 -11.84
C GLY A 104 5.99 -1.37 -10.70
N CYS A 105 6.48 -1.71 -9.51
CA CYS A 105 6.45 -0.85 -8.33
C CYS A 105 7.74 -0.99 -7.52
N ALA A 106 7.94 -0.10 -6.55
CA ALA A 106 9.07 -0.17 -5.64
C ALA A 106 8.79 -1.19 -4.54
N MET A 107 9.61 -2.24 -4.47
CA MET A 107 9.48 -3.29 -3.46
C MET A 107 10.26 -2.95 -2.19
N ILE A 108 9.64 -3.15 -1.03
CA ILE A 108 10.22 -2.87 0.29
C ILE A 108 11.52 -3.65 0.50
N GLY A 109 11.51 -4.97 0.25
CA GLY A 109 12.66 -5.85 0.51
C GLY A 109 13.93 -5.43 -0.21
N GLN A 110 13.85 -5.21 -1.51
CA GLN A 110 14.99 -4.79 -2.36
C GLN A 110 15.46 -3.38 -1.99
N SER A 111 14.55 -2.45 -1.74
CA SER A 111 14.89 -1.08 -1.34
C SER A 111 15.59 -1.03 0.01
N VAL A 112 15.12 -1.79 1.00
CA VAL A 112 15.76 -1.90 2.32
C VAL A 112 17.15 -2.53 2.21
N ILE A 113 17.33 -3.58 1.42
CA ILE A 113 18.64 -4.21 1.19
C ILE A 113 19.58 -3.20 0.53
N ASN A 114 19.14 -2.46 -0.48
CA ASN A 114 19.95 -1.45 -1.16
C ASN A 114 20.41 -0.36 -0.16
N VAL A 115 19.51 0.16 0.65
CA VAL A 115 19.81 1.18 1.67
C VAL A 115 20.78 0.64 2.74
N LYS A 116 20.55 -0.57 3.25
CA LYS A 116 21.44 -1.23 4.22
C LYS A 116 22.82 -1.53 3.65
N SER A 117 22.92 -1.74 2.33
CA SER A 117 24.19 -1.93 1.62
C SER A 117 24.91 -0.61 1.29
N GLY A 118 24.37 0.54 1.71
CA GLY A 118 24.98 1.86 1.51
C GLY A 118 24.47 2.63 0.30
N GLY A 119 23.52 2.09 -0.47
CA GLY A 119 22.89 2.81 -1.60
C GLY A 119 22.08 4.01 -1.10
N ARG A 120 22.41 5.21 -1.62
CA ARG A 120 21.77 6.47 -1.20
C ARG A 120 21.21 7.29 -2.34
N GLY A 121 21.57 6.99 -3.55
CA GLY A 121 21.24 7.81 -4.71
C GLY A 121 20.53 7.04 -5.80
N ARG A 122 19.94 7.78 -6.73
CA ARG A 122 19.28 7.23 -7.92
C ARG A 122 20.21 6.41 -8.81
N LEU A 123 21.51 6.68 -8.77
CA LEU A 123 22.52 5.90 -9.51
C LEU A 123 22.57 4.45 -9.02
N SER A 124 22.30 4.18 -7.75
CA SER A 124 22.27 2.80 -7.24
C SER A 124 21.18 1.97 -7.90
N THR A 125 19.97 2.51 -8.01
CA THR A 125 18.84 1.82 -8.65
C THR A 125 19.00 1.74 -10.17
N LEU A 126 19.53 2.80 -10.81
CA LEU A 126 19.82 2.80 -12.23
C LEU A 126 20.89 1.74 -12.57
N SER A 127 21.97 1.68 -11.78
CA SER A 127 23.02 0.67 -11.95
C SER A 127 22.49 -0.75 -11.80
N ALA A 128 21.59 -0.99 -10.83
CA ALA A 128 20.94 -2.28 -10.64
C ALA A 128 20.09 -2.66 -11.87
N GLY A 129 19.32 -1.73 -12.42
CA GLY A 129 18.52 -1.95 -13.62
C GLY A 129 19.36 -2.24 -14.85
N ILE A 130 20.43 -1.46 -15.09
CA ILE A 130 21.36 -1.68 -16.19
C ILE A 130 22.06 -3.03 -16.03
N PHE A 131 22.54 -3.36 -14.84
CA PHE A 131 23.21 -4.63 -14.57
C PHE A 131 22.27 -5.82 -14.81
N LEU A 132 21.02 -5.72 -14.37
CA LEU A 132 20.00 -6.75 -14.61
C LEU A 132 19.75 -6.93 -16.12
N LEU A 133 19.62 -5.84 -16.88
CA LEU A 133 19.46 -5.88 -18.32
C LEU A 133 20.64 -6.56 -19.01
N LEU A 134 21.87 -6.17 -18.66
CA LEU A 134 23.08 -6.77 -19.19
C LEU A 134 23.16 -8.26 -18.85
N LEU A 135 22.79 -8.63 -17.62
CA LEU A 135 22.80 -10.01 -17.16
C LEU A 135 21.80 -10.87 -17.96
N LEU A 136 20.61 -10.34 -18.23
CA LEU A 136 19.59 -11.05 -19.02
C LEU A 136 19.99 -11.18 -20.49
N VAL A 137 20.56 -10.13 -21.10
CA VAL A 137 20.91 -10.14 -22.54
C VAL A 137 22.17 -10.96 -22.82
N PHE A 138 23.23 -10.80 -22.00
CA PHE A 138 24.54 -11.43 -22.29
C PHE A 138 24.76 -12.73 -21.54
N PHE A 139 24.08 -12.94 -20.41
CA PHE A 139 24.28 -14.10 -19.54
C PHE A 139 23.01 -14.91 -19.35
N SER A 140 22.05 -14.84 -20.27
CA SER A 140 20.77 -15.57 -20.17
C SER A 140 20.97 -17.06 -19.97
N ASP A 141 21.95 -17.69 -20.65
CA ASP A 141 22.23 -19.12 -20.53
C ASP A 141 22.72 -19.52 -19.12
N TRP A 142 23.44 -18.62 -18.45
CA TRP A 142 23.88 -18.83 -17.08
C TRP A 142 22.72 -18.62 -16.09
N VAL A 143 21.88 -17.61 -16.34
CA VAL A 143 20.71 -17.33 -15.52
C VAL A 143 19.71 -18.48 -15.61
N ARG A 144 19.53 -19.08 -16.79
CA ARG A 144 18.67 -20.27 -16.98
C ARG A 144 19.05 -21.44 -16.10
N GLN A 145 20.32 -21.59 -15.75
CA GLN A 145 20.83 -22.71 -14.94
C GLN A 145 20.67 -22.50 -13.43
N ILE A 146 20.21 -21.32 -12.99
CA ILE A 146 20.02 -21.03 -11.57
C ILE A 146 18.91 -21.94 -11.01
N PRO A 147 19.19 -22.72 -9.96
CA PRO A 147 18.17 -23.54 -9.32
C PRO A 147 17.07 -22.69 -8.67
N MET A 148 15.81 -22.97 -8.95
CA MET A 148 14.69 -22.31 -8.32
C MET A 148 14.74 -22.40 -6.79
N ALA A 149 15.24 -23.50 -6.24
CA ALA A 149 15.43 -23.67 -4.81
C ALA A 149 16.35 -22.60 -4.18
N ALA A 150 17.40 -22.18 -4.90
CA ALA A 150 18.30 -21.13 -4.44
C ALA A 150 17.60 -19.77 -4.36
N LEU A 151 16.77 -19.44 -5.36
CA LEU A 151 15.97 -18.21 -5.36
C LEU A 151 14.91 -18.22 -4.26
N VAL A 152 14.22 -19.34 -4.08
CA VAL A 152 13.24 -19.51 -3.00
C VAL A 152 13.89 -19.35 -1.63
N ALA A 153 15.08 -19.95 -1.41
CA ALA A 153 15.81 -19.78 -0.15
C ALA A 153 16.16 -18.33 0.16
N VAL A 154 16.58 -17.57 -0.86
CA VAL A 154 16.83 -16.13 -0.73
C VAL A 154 15.54 -15.38 -0.42
N MET A 155 14.43 -15.70 -1.09
CA MET A 155 13.13 -15.06 -0.82
C MET A 155 12.64 -15.32 0.60
N ILE A 156 12.79 -16.56 1.11
CA ILE A 156 12.46 -16.89 2.51
C ILE A 156 13.32 -16.06 3.48
N MET A 157 14.63 -15.97 3.23
CA MET A 157 15.52 -15.19 4.07
C MET A 157 15.17 -13.70 4.08
N VAL A 158 14.83 -13.15 2.92
CA VAL A 158 14.37 -11.75 2.78
C VAL A 158 13.04 -11.55 3.52
N SER A 159 12.10 -12.48 3.38
CA SER A 159 10.80 -12.43 4.05
C SER A 159 10.97 -12.43 5.58
N ILE A 160 11.83 -13.29 6.13
CA ILE A 160 12.14 -13.32 7.56
C ILE A 160 12.78 -12.01 8.02
N GLY A 161 13.70 -11.45 7.21
CA GLY A 161 14.41 -10.20 7.53
C GLY A 161 13.57 -8.93 7.38
N THR A 162 12.51 -8.97 6.58
CA THR A 162 11.60 -7.85 6.35
C THR A 162 10.38 -7.91 7.28
N PHE A 163 10.08 -9.10 7.80
CA PHE A 163 8.94 -9.30 8.68
C PHE A 163 9.13 -8.57 10.01
N ASN A 164 8.15 -7.72 10.34
CA ASN A 164 8.16 -6.99 11.61
C ASN A 164 7.54 -7.85 12.72
N TRP A 165 8.40 -8.55 13.48
CA TRP A 165 8.00 -9.41 14.60
C TRP A 165 7.30 -8.66 15.73
N ASP A 166 7.62 -7.37 15.91
CA ASP A 166 6.98 -6.53 16.90
C ASP A 166 5.51 -6.27 16.58
N SER A 167 5.12 -6.33 15.30
CA SER A 167 3.70 -6.21 14.91
C SER A 167 2.84 -7.31 15.53
N ILE A 168 3.33 -8.55 15.60
CA ILE A 168 2.61 -9.64 16.28
C ILE A 168 2.57 -9.41 17.79
N ARG A 169 3.71 -9.01 18.37
CA ARG A 169 3.82 -8.79 19.81
C ARG A 169 2.91 -7.65 20.26
N ASN A 170 2.79 -6.62 19.45
CA ASN A 170 2.02 -5.42 19.73
C ASN A 170 0.53 -5.51 19.34
N LEU A 171 0.06 -6.67 18.82
CA LEU A 171 -1.35 -6.89 18.50
C LEU A 171 -2.30 -6.60 19.68
N ARG A 172 -1.82 -6.83 20.90
CA ARG A 172 -2.59 -6.60 22.13
C ARG A 172 -2.52 -5.18 22.67
N THR A 173 -1.47 -4.44 22.29
CA THR A 173 -1.23 -3.06 22.77
C THR A 173 -1.74 -2.01 21.79
N HIS A 174 -1.85 -2.34 20.51
CA HIS A 174 -2.42 -1.46 19.49
C HIS A 174 -3.95 -1.38 19.60
N PRO A 175 -4.55 -0.29 19.08
CA PRO A 175 -6.01 -0.17 19.04
C PRO A 175 -6.64 -1.39 18.34
N PRO A 176 -7.69 -1.99 18.89
CA PRO A 176 -8.27 -3.22 18.34
C PRO A 176 -8.71 -3.08 16.88
N SER A 177 -9.12 -1.88 16.45
CA SER A 177 -9.46 -1.61 15.05
C SER A 177 -8.29 -1.84 14.10
N SER A 178 -7.09 -1.39 14.45
CA SER A 178 -5.89 -1.58 13.60
C SER A 178 -5.48 -3.05 13.53
N SER A 179 -5.58 -3.77 14.65
CA SER A 179 -5.28 -5.20 14.71
C SER A 179 -6.26 -6.02 13.87
N VAL A 180 -7.56 -5.68 13.90
CA VAL A 180 -8.59 -6.33 13.08
C VAL A 180 -8.33 -6.08 11.60
N VAL A 181 -8.05 -4.85 11.20
CA VAL A 181 -7.70 -4.52 9.80
C VAL A 181 -6.52 -5.34 9.33
N MET A 182 -5.44 -5.42 10.11
CA MET A 182 -4.25 -6.20 9.76
C MET A 182 -4.58 -7.68 9.58
N VAL A 183 -5.29 -8.29 10.53
CA VAL A 183 -5.66 -9.72 10.47
C VAL A 183 -6.55 -10.00 9.27
N VAL A 184 -7.56 -9.18 9.02
CA VAL A 184 -8.48 -9.35 7.88
C VAL A 184 -7.72 -9.19 6.56
N THR A 185 -6.87 -8.17 6.41
CA THR A 185 -6.05 -7.98 5.21
C THR A 185 -5.19 -9.20 4.91
N VAL A 186 -4.48 -9.72 5.92
CA VAL A 186 -3.64 -10.92 5.77
C VAL A 186 -4.49 -12.15 5.43
N ALA A 187 -5.60 -12.35 6.12
CA ALA A 187 -6.48 -13.50 5.91
C ALA A 187 -7.08 -13.50 4.49
N VAL A 188 -7.54 -12.33 4.00
CA VAL A 188 -8.06 -12.19 2.63
C VAL A 188 -6.94 -12.45 1.62
N THR A 189 -5.77 -11.82 1.76
CA THR A 189 -4.63 -12.02 0.85
C THR A 189 -4.21 -13.49 0.77
N VAL A 190 -4.12 -14.19 1.91
CA VAL A 190 -3.71 -15.59 1.95
C VAL A 190 -4.78 -16.51 1.37
N SER A 191 -6.07 -16.23 1.65
CA SER A 191 -7.17 -17.10 1.17
C SER A 191 -7.48 -16.93 -0.31
N THR A 192 -7.34 -15.70 -0.84
CA THR A 192 -7.60 -15.39 -2.26
C THR A 192 -6.35 -15.53 -3.14
N HIS A 193 -5.16 -15.62 -2.53
CA HIS A 193 -3.87 -15.51 -3.21
C HIS A 193 -3.75 -14.24 -4.08
N ASP A 194 -4.50 -13.19 -3.73
CA ASP A 194 -4.59 -11.93 -4.45
C ASP A 194 -4.33 -10.75 -3.48
N LEU A 195 -3.19 -10.10 -3.68
CA LEU A 195 -2.78 -8.94 -2.88
C LEU A 195 -3.75 -7.76 -3.07
N ALA A 196 -4.31 -7.58 -4.27
CA ALA A 196 -5.20 -6.48 -4.56
C ALA A 196 -6.50 -6.57 -3.75
N GLN A 197 -7.09 -7.77 -3.66
CA GLN A 197 -8.28 -8.00 -2.84
C GLN A 197 -7.99 -7.83 -1.35
N GLY A 198 -6.82 -8.26 -0.89
CA GLY A 198 -6.36 -8.04 0.48
C GLY A 198 -6.25 -6.56 0.81
N VAL A 199 -5.56 -5.79 -0.03
CA VAL A 199 -5.39 -4.34 0.15
C VAL A 199 -6.74 -3.62 0.11
N LEU A 200 -7.60 -3.93 -0.86
CA LEU A 200 -8.92 -3.30 -1.00
C LEU A 200 -9.77 -3.55 0.26
N SER A 201 -9.83 -4.79 0.75
CA SER A 201 -10.57 -5.12 1.96
C SER A 201 -10.01 -4.39 3.18
N GLY A 202 -8.69 -4.27 3.30
CA GLY A 202 -8.03 -3.53 4.36
C GLY A 202 -8.34 -2.03 4.33
N VAL A 203 -8.30 -1.41 3.16
CA VAL A 203 -8.62 0.02 2.97
C VAL A 203 -10.09 0.29 3.31
N LEU A 204 -11.02 -0.52 2.81
CA LEU A 204 -12.46 -0.36 3.10
C LEU A 204 -12.74 -0.52 4.60
N LEU A 205 -12.18 -1.53 5.23
CA LEU A 205 -12.36 -1.77 6.66
C LEU A 205 -11.72 -0.67 7.52
N SER A 206 -10.54 -0.18 7.13
CA SER A 206 -9.87 0.94 7.77
C SER A 206 -10.68 2.23 7.66
N GLY A 207 -11.25 2.50 6.47
CA GLY A 207 -12.15 3.64 6.24
C GLY A 207 -13.41 3.56 7.11
N PHE A 208 -14.01 2.38 7.25
CA PHE A 208 -15.14 2.15 8.14
C PHE A 208 -14.79 2.44 9.60
N PHE A 209 -13.70 1.89 10.13
CA PHE A 209 -13.26 2.17 11.49
C PHE A 209 -12.89 3.64 11.71
N PHE A 210 -12.29 4.28 10.71
CA PHE A 210 -11.97 5.69 10.77
C PHE A 210 -13.24 6.54 10.90
N ALA A 211 -14.24 6.32 10.03
CA ALA A 211 -15.51 7.03 10.08
C ALA A 211 -16.21 6.83 11.43
N HIS A 212 -16.25 5.59 11.94
CA HIS A 212 -16.81 5.29 13.25
C HIS A 212 -16.06 5.99 14.41
N LYS A 213 -14.73 6.02 14.35
CA LYS A 213 -13.90 6.66 15.38
C LYS A 213 -14.06 8.18 15.36
N VAL A 214 -14.08 8.79 14.18
CA VAL A 214 -14.27 10.25 14.02
C VAL A 214 -15.68 10.66 14.49
N GLY A 215 -16.71 9.84 14.22
CA GLY A 215 -18.07 10.08 14.72
C GLY A 215 -18.17 10.13 16.25
N ARG A 216 -17.22 9.53 16.97
CA ARG A 216 -17.17 9.57 18.45
C ARG A 216 -16.49 10.82 19.02
N ILE A 217 -15.83 11.62 18.20
CA ILE A 217 -15.12 12.84 18.64
C ILE A 217 -16.10 14.00 18.90
N LEU A 218 -17.35 13.87 18.45
CA LEU A 218 -18.39 14.86 18.74
C LEU A 218 -18.65 14.94 20.24
N VAL A 219 -18.43 16.12 20.80
CA VAL A 219 -18.69 16.43 22.21
C VAL A 219 -19.69 17.58 22.27
N ILE A 220 -20.81 17.36 22.94
CA ILE A 220 -21.81 18.41 23.19
C ILE A 220 -21.85 18.64 24.70
N ARG A 221 -21.57 19.87 25.11
CA ARG A 221 -21.62 20.31 26.49
C ARG A 221 -22.87 21.14 26.67
N SER A 222 -23.66 20.80 27.68
CA SER A 222 -24.84 21.56 28.08
C SER A 222 -24.56 22.30 29.39
N GLN A 223 -24.82 23.60 29.42
CA GLN A 223 -24.72 24.45 30.60
C GLN A 223 -26.05 25.19 30.78
N SER A 224 -26.55 25.22 32.03
CA SER A 224 -27.70 25.99 32.40
C SER A 224 -27.24 27.31 33.00
N GLU A 225 -27.80 28.39 32.52
CA GLU A 225 -27.52 29.77 32.97
C GLU A 225 -28.81 30.42 33.42
N ASP A 226 -28.71 31.51 34.16
CA ASP A 226 -29.83 32.35 34.57
C ASP A 226 -30.92 31.60 35.34
N GLU A 227 -30.52 30.94 36.44
CA GLU A 227 -31.44 30.15 37.34
C GLU A 227 -32.28 29.09 36.60
N GLY A 228 -31.72 28.54 35.48
CA GLY A 228 -32.41 27.50 34.72
C GLY A 228 -33.28 28.00 33.56
N ARG A 229 -33.32 29.29 33.28
CA ARG A 229 -34.13 29.86 32.20
C ARG A 229 -33.44 29.77 30.83
N VAL A 230 -32.10 29.75 30.82
CA VAL A 230 -31.29 29.70 29.58
C VAL A 230 -30.44 28.44 29.59
N ARG A 231 -30.52 27.63 28.51
CA ARG A 231 -29.67 26.50 28.31
C ARG A 231 -28.77 26.72 27.10
N THR A 232 -27.46 26.66 27.32
CA THR A 232 -26.46 26.80 26.26
C THR A 232 -25.85 25.45 25.96
N TYR A 233 -26.00 24.99 24.70
CA TYR A 233 -25.34 23.81 24.16
C TYR A 233 -24.12 24.23 23.35
N THR A 234 -22.92 23.84 23.76
CA THR A 234 -21.69 24.08 23.03
C THR A 234 -21.28 22.82 22.27
N VAL A 235 -21.28 22.88 20.96
CA VAL A 235 -20.93 21.76 20.06
C VAL A 235 -19.46 21.85 19.70
N LEU A 236 -18.72 20.77 19.94
CA LEU A 236 -17.28 20.66 19.67
C LEU A 236 -17.04 19.42 18.82
N GLY A 237 -16.37 19.59 17.68
CA GLY A 237 -15.95 18.47 16.85
C GLY A 237 -16.61 18.40 15.48
N GLN A 238 -16.69 17.19 14.93
CA GLN A 238 -17.11 16.95 13.56
C GLN A 238 -18.53 16.41 13.51
N VAL A 239 -19.39 17.07 12.72
CA VAL A 239 -20.77 16.63 12.47
C VAL A 239 -20.87 16.19 11.02
N PHE A 240 -21.18 14.91 10.80
CA PHE A 240 -21.30 14.29 9.50
C PHE A 240 -22.20 13.05 9.59
N PHE A 241 -22.45 12.33 8.50
CA PHE A 241 -23.40 11.21 8.46
C PHE A 241 -23.26 10.20 9.61
N ALA A 242 -22.04 9.92 10.09
CA ALA A 242 -21.81 8.95 11.16
C ALA A 242 -22.04 9.52 12.57
N SER A 243 -22.19 10.83 12.74
CA SER A 243 -22.42 11.51 14.03
C SER A 243 -23.73 12.31 14.07
N ALA A 244 -24.46 12.40 12.95
CA ALA A 244 -25.69 13.20 12.84
C ALA A 244 -26.79 12.75 13.82
N ASP A 245 -27.04 11.45 13.95
CA ASP A 245 -28.02 10.92 14.91
C ASP A 245 -27.65 11.27 16.35
N ARG A 246 -26.37 11.16 16.68
CA ARG A 246 -25.87 11.50 18.02
C ARG A 246 -25.98 13.01 18.28
N PHE A 247 -25.73 13.82 17.27
CA PHE A 247 -25.93 15.26 17.32
C PHE A 247 -27.39 15.59 17.62
N ALA A 248 -28.34 15.07 16.87
CA ALA A 248 -29.76 15.31 17.04
C ALA A 248 -30.29 14.82 18.43
N GLN A 249 -29.84 13.65 18.89
CA GLN A 249 -30.26 13.09 20.18
C GLN A 249 -29.64 13.78 21.40
N SER A 250 -28.65 14.66 21.21
CA SER A 250 -27.96 15.34 22.32
C SER A 250 -28.71 16.56 22.86
N PHE A 251 -29.76 16.97 22.19
CA PHE A 251 -30.59 18.10 22.61
C PHE A 251 -31.86 17.61 23.29
N ASP A 252 -32.14 18.15 24.47
CA ASP A 252 -33.41 17.92 25.17
C ASP A 252 -34.45 18.98 24.78
N PHE A 253 -35.24 18.68 23.75
CA PHE A 253 -36.33 19.56 23.30
C PHE A 253 -37.58 19.50 24.16
N LYS A 254 -37.62 18.67 25.20
CA LYS A 254 -38.78 18.52 26.12
C LYS A 254 -38.64 19.37 27.39
N GLU A 255 -37.45 19.91 27.61
CA GLU A 255 -37.21 20.78 28.76
C GLU A 255 -37.97 22.10 28.62
N VAL A 256 -38.69 22.50 29.66
CA VAL A 256 -39.43 23.78 29.67
C VAL A 256 -38.51 24.89 30.13
N ILE A 257 -37.93 25.61 29.16
CA ILE A 257 -37.01 26.73 29.37
C ILE A 257 -37.35 27.89 28.43
N ASP A 258 -36.99 29.11 28.82
CA ASP A 258 -37.31 30.30 28.04
C ASP A 258 -36.46 30.44 26.77
N THR A 259 -35.19 30.07 26.87
CA THR A 259 -34.24 30.25 25.74
C THR A 259 -33.27 29.08 25.64
N VAL A 260 -33.15 28.51 24.44
CA VAL A 260 -32.12 27.56 24.07
C VAL A 260 -31.11 28.23 23.12
N ARG A 261 -29.86 28.22 23.52
CA ARG A 261 -28.76 28.72 22.70
C ARG A 261 -27.89 27.56 22.24
N ILE A 262 -27.66 27.41 20.93
CA ILE A 262 -26.79 26.37 20.37
C ILE A 262 -25.58 27.08 19.77
N ASP A 263 -24.42 26.92 20.39
CA ASP A 263 -23.15 27.45 19.92
C ASP A 263 -22.44 26.38 19.07
N VAL A 264 -22.42 26.62 17.78
CA VAL A 264 -21.76 25.77 16.76
C VAL A 264 -20.45 26.36 16.25
N SER A 265 -19.93 27.39 16.89
CA SER A 265 -18.71 28.11 16.44
C SER A 265 -17.47 27.22 16.34
N ARG A 266 -17.45 26.09 17.07
CA ARG A 266 -16.37 25.08 17.10
C ARG A 266 -16.79 23.74 16.51
N ALA A 267 -17.92 23.69 15.83
CA ALA A 267 -18.38 22.52 15.09
C ALA A 267 -18.04 22.66 13.60
N HIS A 268 -17.67 21.55 12.98
CA HIS A 268 -17.47 21.47 11.54
C HIS A 268 -18.51 20.53 10.93
N PHE A 269 -19.36 21.07 10.06
CA PHE A 269 -20.37 20.32 9.31
C PHE A 269 -19.79 19.91 7.95
N TRP A 270 -19.72 18.61 7.69
CA TRP A 270 -18.99 18.07 6.53
C TRP A 270 -19.88 17.68 5.36
N ASP A 271 -21.10 17.30 5.62
CA ASP A 271 -22.01 16.79 4.62
C ASP A 271 -23.45 17.29 4.79
N ILE A 272 -24.28 16.99 3.80
CA ILE A 272 -25.67 17.43 3.78
C ILE A 272 -26.50 16.79 4.90
N THR A 273 -26.15 15.57 5.35
CA THR A 273 -26.82 14.88 6.43
C THR A 273 -26.60 15.58 7.78
N ALA A 274 -25.50 16.28 7.92
CA ALA A 274 -25.19 17.06 9.12
C ALA A 274 -25.97 18.37 9.19
N VAL A 275 -26.51 18.87 8.07
CA VAL A 275 -27.18 20.16 7.96
C VAL A 275 -28.69 20.01 7.79
N SER A 276 -29.17 18.86 7.33
CA SER A 276 -30.59 18.51 7.19
C SER A 276 -31.20 18.00 8.49
#